data_77b05180360fb249e52dc2c9b7a64672
#
_entry.id   77b05180360fb249e52dc2c9b7a64672
#
_cell.length_a   1.000
_cell.length_b   1.000
_cell.length_c   1.000
_cell.angle_alpha   90.00
_cell.angle_beta   90.00
_cell.angle_gamma   90.00
#
_symmetry.space_group_name_H-M   'P 1'
#
loop_
_entity.id
_entity.type
_entity.pdbx_description
1 polymer ?
#
loop_
_entity_poly.entity_id
_entity_poly.type
_entity_poly.pdbx_seq_one_letter_code
_entity_poly.pdbx_strand_id
1 'polypeptide(L)'
;IRNVLLATEAGLGNGETPIFPIHIFKVKEGVNYNEGDPNYDLFKLAMRVSAKRLFPNFSFLDAPFNLQYYKGTPETEISYMGCRTRVMGNVFDNTKEVTCGRGNLSFTSINLPRIGIEAKGDMKTFYKLLDEKIALVEEQLLHRFKIQCSKKVYNYPFLLPLIHISEPT
;
A
#
# COMPACT_ATOMS: atom_id res chain seq x y z
N ILE A 1 13.70 -12.97 7.10
CA ILE A 1 13.35 -12.83 5.66
C ILE A 1 13.37 -14.20 4.99
N ARG A 2 14.49 -14.98 5.04
CA ARG A 2 14.60 -16.30 4.39
C ARG A 2 13.44 -17.23 4.73
N ASN A 3 13.11 -17.39 6.00
CA ASN A 3 12.03 -18.28 6.43
C ASN A 3 10.65 -17.84 5.93
N VAL A 4 10.41 -16.53 5.85
CA VAL A 4 9.17 -15.98 5.27
C VAL A 4 9.08 -16.33 3.79
N LEU A 5 10.17 -16.16 3.03
CA LEU A 5 10.20 -16.52 1.61
C LEU A 5 9.98 -18.01 1.40
N LEU A 6 10.62 -18.86 2.19
CA LEU A 6 10.46 -20.32 2.10
C LEU A 6 9.03 -20.75 2.48
N ALA A 7 8.43 -20.14 3.49
CA ALA A 7 7.04 -20.41 3.85
C ALA A 7 6.08 -19.98 2.73
N THR A 8 6.33 -18.83 2.11
CA THR A 8 5.56 -18.39 0.94
C THR A 8 5.72 -19.36 -0.24
N GLU A 9 6.94 -19.86 -0.48
CA GLU A 9 7.20 -20.84 -1.53
C GLU A 9 6.45 -22.16 -1.30
N ALA A 10 6.45 -22.65 -0.06
CA ALA A 10 5.72 -23.85 0.33
C ALA A 10 4.20 -23.67 0.12
N GLY A 11 3.68 -22.48 0.38
CA GLY A 11 2.26 -22.19 0.28
C GLY A 11 1.50 -22.55 1.56
N LEU A 12 0.18 -22.43 1.49
CA LEU A 12 -0.73 -22.85 2.56
C LEU A 12 -0.77 -24.40 2.66
N GLY A 13 -1.41 -24.94 3.69
CA GLY A 13 -1.45 -26.38 3.94
C GLY A 13 -1.91 -27.27 2.78
N ASN A 14 -2.70 -26.73 1.87
CA ASN A 14 -3.11 -27.34 0.61
C ASN A 14 -2.21 -26.99 -0.60
N GLY A 15 -1.12 -26.27 -0.39
CA GLY A 15 -0.19 -25.81 -1.44
C GLY A 15 -0.65 -24.58 -2.20
N GLU A 16 -1.72 -23.92 -1.79
CA GLU A 16 -2.19 -22.68 -2.40
C GLU A 16 -1.28 -21.49 -2.10
N THR A 17 -1.30 -20.49 -2.98
CA THR A 17 -0.53 -19.27 -2.79
C THR A 17 -1.14 -18.43 -1.66
N PRO A 18 -0.39 -18.08 -0.60
CA PRO A 18 -0.87 -17.16 0.42
C PRO A 18 -0.99 -15.75 -0.18
N ILE A 19 -2.19 -15.19 -0.19
CA ILE A 19 -2.43 -13.84 -0.75
C ILE A 19 -2.06 -12.77 0.26
N PHE A 20 -2.26 -13.02 1.54
CA PHE A 20 -1.96 -12.10 2.63
C PHE A 20 -1.03 -12.74 3.68
N PRO A 21 -0.17 -11.94 4.32
CA PRO A 21 0.10 -10.53 4.07
C PRO A 21 0.80 -10.31 2.72
N ILE A 22 0.56 -9.17 2.07
CA ILE A 22 1.23 -8.81 0.82
C ILE A 22 2.66 -8.42 1.13
N HIS A 23 3.61 -9.26 0.71
CA HIS A 23 5.03 -9.03 0.94
C HIS A 23 5.60 -8.11 -0.12
N ILE A 24 6.40 -7.12 0.31
CA ILE A 24 7.20 -6.28 -0.59
C ILE A 24 8.67 -6.48 -0.25
N PHE A 25 9.41 -7.01 -1.20
CA PHE A 25 10.84 -7.21 -1.10
C PHE A 25 11.56 -5.97 -1.64
N LYS A 26 12.24 -5.25 -0.75
CA LYS A 26 13.02 -4.07 -1.12
C LYS A 26 14.35 -4.49 -1.72
N VAL A 27 14.69 -3.94 -2.89
CA VAL A 27 15.94 -4.19 -3.62
C VAL A 27 16.77 -2.92 -3.61
N LYS A 28 18.06 -3.04 -3.23
CA LYS A 28 18.97 -1.91 -3.11
C LYS A 28 20.40 -2.33 -3.48
N GLU A 29 21.09 -1.50 -4.26
CA GLU A 29 22.52 -1.69 -4.56
C GLU A 29 23.36 -1.67 -3.29
N GLY A 30 24.40 -2.50 -3.25
CA GLY A 30 25.26 -2.67 -2.09
C GLY A 30 24.64 -3.46 -0.95
N VAL A 31 23.36 -3.86 -1.06
CA VAL A 31 22.65 -4.66 -0.05
C VAL A 31 22.26 -6.03 -0.58
N ASN A 32 21.57 -6.09 -1.71
CA ASN A 32 21.03 -7.35 -2.22
C ASN A 32 20.79 -7.39 -3.74
N TYR A 33 21.20 -6.37 -4.49
CA TYR A 33 20.91 -6.30 -5.92
C TYR A 33 21.97 -6.98 -6.79
N ASN A 34 23.25 -6.72 -6.53
CA ASN A 34 24.37 -7.23 -7.33
C ASN A 34 24.91 -8.55 -6.77
N GLU A 35 25.55 -9.35 -7.61
CA GLU A 35 26.09 -10.67 -7.25
C GLU A 35 27.11 -10.64 -6.10
N GLY A 36 27.75 -9.54 -5.84
CA GLY A 36 28.68 -9.38 -4.71
C GLY A 36 28.05 -8.87 -3.42
N ASP A 37 26.77 -8.52 -3.44
CA ASP A 37 26.10 -7.93 -2.29
C ASP A 37 25.85 -8.95 -1.16
N PRO A 38 25.92 -8.53 0.11
CA PRO A 38 25.82 -9.42 1.28
C PRO A 38 24.55 -10.30 1.33
N ASN A 39 23.45 -9.85 0.75
CA ASN A 39 22.15 -10.52 0.78
C ASN A 39 21.62 -10.84 -0.64
N TYR A 40 22.49 -10.92 -1.63
CA TYR A 40 22.09 -11.26 -3.01
C TYR A 40 21.41 -12.63 -3.11
N ASP A 41 21.80 -13.58 -2.27
CA ASP A 41 21.17 -14.87 -2.17
C ASP A 41 19.69 -14.81 -1.76
N LEU A 42 19.31 -13.83 -0.93
CA LEU A 42 17.91 -13.57 -0.57
C LEU A 42 17.13 -12.98 -1.74
N PHE A 43 17.76 -12.14 -2.56
CA PHE A 43 17.14 -11.62 -3.78
C PHE A 43 16.89 -12.75 -4.79
N LYS A 44 17.86 -13.63 -5.01
CA LYS A 44 17.66 -14.82 -5.85
C LYS A 44 16.53 -15.71 -5.34
N LEU A 45 16.47 -15.92 -4.02
CA LEU A 45 15.39 -16.68 -3.40
C LEU A 45 14.04 -15.99 -3.63
N ALA A 46 13.96 -14.66 -3.41
CA ALA A 46 12.74 -13.90 -3.61
C ALA A 46 12.24 -13.96 -5.07
N MET A 47 13.14 -13.85 -6.04
CA MET A 47 12.80 -14.02 -7.47
C MET A 47 12.24 -15.41 -7.78
N ARG A 48 12.87 -16.47 -7.25
CA ARG A 48 12.38 -17.83 -7.40
C ARG A 48 10.98 -18.02 -6.81
N VAL A 49 10.77 -17.50 -5.60
CA VAL A 49 9.48 -17.58 -4.92
C VAL A 49 8.42 -16.80 -5.69
N SER A 50 8.74 -15.60 -6.16
CA SER A 50 7.84 -14.79 -6.95
C SER A 50 7.47 -15.42 -8.29
N ALA A 51 8.42 -16.09 -8.95
CA ALA A 51 8.12 -16.82 -10.18
C ALA A 51 7.11 -17.97 -9.96
N LYS A 52 7.13 -18.58 -8.77
CA LYS A 52 6.23 -19.69 -8.42
C LYS A 52 4.89 -19.24 -7.85
N ARG A 53 4.90 -18.15 -7.06
CA ARG A 53 3.76 -17.74 -6.22
C ARG A 53 3.20 -16.35 -6.52
N LEU A 54 3.82 -15.59 -7.44
CA LEU A 54 3.51 -14.19 -7.73
C LEU A 54 3.78 -13.23 -6.53
N PHE A 55 4.41 -13.71 -5.48
CA PHE A 55 4.85 -12.99 -4.30
C PHE A 55 6.28 -13.39 -3.93
N PRO A 56 7.10 -12.51 -3.36
CA PRO A 56 6.81 -11.09 -3.02
C PRO A 56 6.73 -10.19 -4.25
N ASN A 57 6.11 -8.99 -4.09
CA ASN A 57 6.32 -7.89 -5.02
C ASN A 57 7.68 -7.24 -4.76
N PHE A 58 8.26 -6.58 -5.76
CA PHE A 58 9.57 -5.95 -5.64
C PHE A 58 9.46 -4.42 -5.63
N SER A 59 10.28 -3.80 -4.79
CA SER A 59 10.48 -2.35 -4.77
C SER A 59 11.96 -2.05 -4.95
N PHE A 60 12.30 -1.42 -6.08
CA PHE A 60 13.66 -1.01 -6.39
C PHE A 60 13.91 0.38 -5.80
N LEU A 61 14.66 0.42 -4.69
CA LEU A 61 14.88 1.66 -3.94
C LEU A 61 15.73 2.66 -4.72
N ASP A 62 16.64 2.17 -5.55
CA ASP A 62 17.56 2.98 -6.36
C ASP A 62 16.95 3.46 -7.67
N ALA A 63 15.68 3.11 -7.96
CA ALA A 63 15.00 3.62 -9.13
C ALA A 63 14.87 5.16 -9.05
N PRO A 64 15.12 5.90 -10.16
CA PRO A 64 15.13 7.37 -10.14
C PRO A 64 13.86 7.99 -9.55
N PHE A 65 12.69 7.40 -9.83
CA PHE A 65 11.41 7.87 -9.31
C PHE A 65 11.22 7.62 -7.79
N ASN A 66 12.06 6.79 -7.18
CA ASN A 66 12.12 6.59 -5.73
C ASN A 66 13.18 7.48 -5.10
N LEU A 67 14.35 7.59 -5.72
CA LEU A 67 15.46 8.40 -5.21
C LEU A 67 15.14 9.88 -5.12
N GLN A 68 14.27 10.42 -5.97
CA GLN A 68 13.89 11.83 -5.93
C GLN A 68 13.28 12.27 -4.58
N TYR A 69 12.77 11.34 -3.78
CA TYR A 69 12.17 11.61 -2.46
C TYR A 69 13.06 11.18 -1.30
N TYR A 70 14.15 10.47 -1.59
CA TYR A 70 15.04 9.95 -0.56
C TYR A 70 16.08 10.99 -0.15
N LYS A 71 16.11 11.34 1.14
CA LYS A 71 17.04 12.31 1.72
C LYS A 71 18.14 11.66 2.57
N GLY A 72 18.38 10.37 2.41
CA GLY A 72 19.41 9.65 3.14
C GLY A 72 19.00 9.18 4.54
N THR A 73 17.73 9.33 4.94
CA THR A 73 17.23 8.89 6.23
C THR A 73 16.15 7.82 6.09
N PRO A 74 16.01 6.91 7.07
CA PRO A 74 14.98 5.86 7.03
C PRO A 74 13.55 6.40 6.87
N GLU A 75 13.26 7.57 7.44
CA GLU A 75 11.95 8.22 7.40
C GLU A 75 11.57 8.68 5.99
N THR A 76 12.57 8.95 5.16
CA THR A 76 12.37 9.38 3.77
C THR A 76 12.47 8.23 2.77
N GLU A 77 12.84 7.02 3.23
CA GLU A 77 12.84 5.84 2.39
C GLU A 77 11.41 5.42 2.05
N ILE A 78 11.22 5.04 0.79
CA ILE A 78 9.89 4.71 0.30
C ILE A 78 9.26 3.54 1.06
N SER A 79 7.99 3.70 1.41
CA SER A 79 7.16 2.69 2.04
C SER A 79 5.94 2.40 1.18
N TYR A 80 5.28 1.29 1.50
CA TYR A 80 4.05 0.87 0.83
C TYR A 80 2.95 0.64 1.84
N MET A 81 1.74 0.95 1.43
CA MET A 81 0.53 0.77 2.22
C MET A 81 -0.50 0.01 1.39
N GLY A 82 -1.23 -0.88 2.05
CA GLY A 82 -2.19 -1.74 1.36
C GLY A 82 -1.52 -2.60 0.28
N CYS A 83 -2.16 -2.71 -0.88
CA CYS A 83 -1.67 -3.60 -1.93
C CYS A 83 -0.42 -3.10 -2.64
N ARG A 84 -0.38 -1.82 -3.03
CA ARG A 84 0.71 -1.23 -3.84
C ARG A 84 0.79 0.29 -3.73
N THR A 85 0.10 0.90 -2.79
CA THR A 85 0.13 2.35 -2.62
C THR A 85 1.48 2.77 -2.08
N ARG A 86 2.23 3.50 -2.88
CA ARG A 86 3.52 4.06 -2.53
C ARG A 86 3.31 5.28 -1.65
N VAL A 87 3.87 5.25 -0.44
CA VAL A 87 3.78 6.35 0.52
C VAL A 87 5.05 7.19 0.40
N MET A 88 4.89 8.46 0.08
CA MET A 88 5.95 9.45 -0.04
C MET A 88 5.49 10.71 0.66
N GLY A 89 6.41 11.48 1.19
CA GLY A 89 6.21 12.81 1.75
C GLY A 89 4.83 13.13 2.36
N ASN A 90 4.73 14.23 3.02
CA ASN A 90 3.46 14.76 3.49
C ASN A 90 3.03 15.92 2.58
N VAL A 91 1.95 15.75 1.83
CA VAL A 91 1.43 16.75 0.89
C VAL A 91 0.93 18.03 1.63
N PHE A 92 0.48 17.86 2.87
CA PHE A 92 -0.07 18.97 3.68
C PHE A 92 0.98 19.67 4.53
N ASP A 93 2.10 19.00 4.82
CA ASP A 93 3.20 19.56 5.62
C ASP A 93 4.52 19.05 5.08
N ASN A 94 5.10 19.80 4.14
CA ASN A 94 6.37 19.46 3.50
C ASN A 94 7.58 19.49 4.45
N THR A 95 7.40 19.95 5.69
CA THR A 95 8.44 19.94 6.72
C THR A 95 8.50 18.59 7.46
N LYS A 96 7.43 17.78 7.37
CA LYS A 96 7.32 16.47 8.02
C LYS A 96 7.16 15.37 6.99
N GLU A 97 8.27 14.72 6.65
CA GLU A 97 8.24 13.53 5.80
C GLU A 97 8.07 12.29 6.68
N VAL A 98 6.82 11.93 6.96
CA VAL A 98 6.49 10.74 7.73
C VAL A 98 5.90 9.69 6.80
N THR A 99 6.57 8.58 6.62
CA THR A 99 6.12 7.43 5.83
C THR A 99 5.45 6.34 6.69
N CYS A 100 5.53 6.45 8.02
CA CYS A 100 4.88 5.55 8.98
C CYS A 100 3.57 6.14 9.53
N GLY A 101 2.78 5.33 10.20
CA GLY A 101 1.53 5.75 10.84
C GLY A 101 0.43 6.19 9.87
N ARG A 102 0.51 5.79 8.61
CA ARG A 102 -0.50 6.10 7.59
C ARG A 102 -1.41 4.91 7.34
N GLY A 103 -2.64 5.20 6.94
CA GLY A 103 -3.62 4.19 6.57
C GLY A 103 -4.70 4.76 5.64
N ASN A 104 -5.45 3.87 4.99
CA ASN A 104 -6.64 4.23 4.25
C ASN A 104 -7.81 4.33 5.23
N LEU A 105 -8.40 5.50 5.36
CA LEU A 105 -9.52 5.72 6.27
C LEU A 105 -10.83 5.21 5.70
N SER A 106 -11.05 5.40 4.40
CA SER A 106 -12.27 5.00 3.71
C SER A 106 -12.04 4.93 2.21
N PHE A 107 -12.84 4.15 1.53
CA PHE A 107 -12.85 4.07 0.08
C PHE A 107 -14.27 3.90 -0.45
N THR A 108 -14.47 4.25 -1.71
CA THR A 108 -15.70 4.05 -2.47
C THR A 108 -15.35 3.74 -3.91
N SER A 109 -16.05 2.79 -4.52
CA SER A 109 -15.88 2.43 -5.92
C SER A 109 -16.98 3.06 -6.76
N ILE A 110 -16.59 3.59 -7.93
CA ILE A 110 -17.52 4.09 -8.95
C ILE A 110 -17.62 3.03 -10.06
N ASN A 111 -18.83 2.63 -10.40
CA ASN A 111 -19.10 1.66 -11.46
C ASN A 111 -19.05 2.33 -12.83
N LEU A 112 -17.85 2.47 -13.41
CA LEU A 112 -17.64 3.06 -14.73
C LEU A 112 -18.36 2.31 -15.87
N PRO A 113 -18.37 0.96 -15.93
CA PRO A 113 -19.14 0.22 -16.93
C PRO A 113 -20.62 0.60 -16.96
N ARG A 114 -21.24 0.78 -15.79
CA ARG A 114 -22.64 1.22 -15.71
C ARG A 114 -22.83 2.62 -16.30
N ILE A 115 -21.95 3.56 -15.95
CA ILE A 115 -21.98 4.93 -16.50
C ILE A 115 -21.82 4.89 -18.05
N GLY A 116 -20.93 4.04 -18.55
CA GLY A 116 -20.75 3.85 -20.00
C GLY A 116 -22.01 3.33 -20.69
N ILE A 117 -22.72 2.38 -20.09
CA ILE A 117 -23.98 1.86 -20.62
C ILE A 117 -25.06 2.96 -20.61
N GLU A 118 -25.19 3.69 -19.51
CA GLU A 118 -26.17 4.79 -19.36
C GLU A 118 -25.89 5.94 -20.34
N ALA A 119 -24.63 6.21 -20.64
CA ALA A 119 -24.20 7.23 -21.61
C ALA A 119 -24.47 6.86 -23.08
N LYS A 120 -24.74 5.60 -23.39
CA LYS A 120 -25.09 5.10 -24.74
C LYS A 120 -24.11 5.53 -25.83
N GLY A 121 -22.82 5.61 -25.53
CA GLY A 121 -21.76 6.01 -26.47
C GLY A 121 -21.54 7.53 -26.57
N ASP A 122 -22.33 8.36 -25.91
CA ASP A 122 -22.09 9.80 -25.85
C ASP A 122 -21.10 10.16 -24.74
N MET A 123 -19.89 10.59 -25.15
CA MET A 123 -18.82 10.96 -24.21
C MET A 123 -19.18 12.18 -23.34
N LYS A 124 -19.95 13.11 -23.86
CA LYS A 124 -20.37 14.30 -23.10
C LYS A 124 -21.28 13.90 -21.96
N THR A 125 -22.25 13.03 -22.21
CA THR A 125 -23.13 12.46 -21.19
C THR A 125 -22.34 11.59 -20.21
N PHE A 126 -21.36 10.80 -20.69
CA PHE A 126 -20.49 10.00 -19.82
C PHE A 126 -19.78 10.85 -18.76
N TYR A 127 -19.11 11.92 -19.21
CA TYR A 127 -18.39 12.79 -18.26
C TYR A 127 -19.34 13.52 -17.31
N LYS A 128 -20.49 13.97 -17.78
CA LYS A 128 -21.50 14.58 -16.90
C LYS A 128 -21.92 13.61 -15.78
N LEU A 129 -22.27 12.38 -16.13
CA LEU A 129 -22.66 11.35 -15.16
C LEU A 129 -21.51 11.00 -14.21
N LEU A 130 -20.28 10.97 -14.72
CA LEU A 130 -19.09 10.71 -13.91
C LEU A 130 -18.87 11.81 -12.89
N ASP A 131 -18.95 13.08 -13.29
CA ASP A 131 -18.79 14.23 -12.40
C ASP A 131 -19.85 14.24 -11.29
N GLU A 132 -21.10 13.93 -11.61
CA GLU A 132 -22.16 13.79 -10.62
C GLU A 132 -21.85 12.68 -9.59
N LYS A 133 -21.27 11.55 -10.03
CA LYS A 133 -20.87 10.47 -9.12
C LYS A 133 -19.64 10.83 -8.29
N ILE A 134 -18.68 11.54 -8.87
CA ILE A 134 -17.49 12.00 -8.15
C ILE A 134 -17.91 12.97 -7.02
N ALA A 135 -18.78 13.94 -7.30
CA ALA A 135 -19.29 14.87 -6.29
C ALA A 135 -19.99 14.14 -5.14
N LEU A 136 -20.83 13.15 -5.45
CA LEU A 136 -21.49 12.34 -4.42
C LEU A 136 -20.49 11.52 -3.58
N VAL A 137 -19.47 10.94 -4.21
CA VAL A 137 -18.43 10.17 -3.53
C VAL A 137 -17.60 11.07 -2.62
N GLU A 138 -17.23 12.25 -3.07
CA GLU A 138 -16.51 13.25 -2.28
C GLU A 138 -17.29 13.61 -1.00
N GLU A 139 -18.56 13.95 -1.14
CA GLU A 139 -19.44 14.28 0.00
C GLU A 139 -19.49 13.10 1.00
N GLN A 140 -19.70 11.88 0.51
CA GLN A 140 -19.77 10.69 1.35
C GLN A 140 -18.44 10.38 2.05
N LEU A 141 -17.31 10.51 1.38
CA LEU A 141 -15.99 10.29 1.99
C LEU A 141 -15.69 11.32 3.06
N LEU A 142 -16.00 12.59 2.82
CA LEU A 142 -15.87 13.66 3.82
C LEU A 142 -16.79 13.43 5.02
N HIS A 143 -18.01 12.98 4.79
CA HIS A 143 -18.93 12.65 5.87
C HIS A 143 -18.39 11.48 6.73
N ARG A 144 -17.93 10.41 6.12
CA ARG A 144 -17.31 9.25 6.83
C ARG A 144 -16.07 9.69 7.62
N PHE A 145 -15.23 10.54 7.02
CA PHE A 145 -14.07 11.09 7.70
C PHE A 145 -14.47 11.85 8.97
N LYS A 146 -15.45 12.75 8.90
CA LYS A 146 -15.96 13.48 10.07
C LYS A 146 -16.49 12.56 11.16
N ILE A 147 -17.22 11.50 10.79
CA ILE A 147 -17.70 10.48 11.74
C ILE A 147 -16.50 9.78 12.40
N GLN A 148 -15.52 9.34 11.63
CA GLN A 148 -14.34 8.66 12.16
C GLN A 148 -13.55 9.56 13.12
N CYS A 149 -13.34 10.82 12.77
CA CYS A 149 -12.68 11.80 13.63
C CYS A 149 -13.43 12.08 14.95
N SER A 150 -14.73 11.87 14.98
CA SER A 150 -15.52 12.02 16.22
C SER A 150 -15.41 10.84 17.19
N LYS A 151 -14.82 9.72 16.75
CA LYS A 151 -14.68 8.51 17.57
C LYS A 151 -13.38 8.51 18.35
N LYS A 152 -13.40 7.86 19.48
CA LYS A 152 -12.22 7.66 20.31
C LYS A 152 -11.59 6.28 20.04
N VAL A 153 -10.27 6.17 20.25
CA VAL A 153 -9.52 4.92 20.05
C VAL A 153 -10.13 3.75 20.81
N TYR A 154 -10.58 3.96 22.04
CA TYR A 154 -11.20 2.92 22.86
C TYR A 154 -12.54 2.40 22.33
N ASN A 155 -13.15 3.06 21.34
CA ASN A 155 -14.36 2.56 20.69
C ASN A 155 -14.06 1.39 19.73
N TYR A 156 -12.76 1.14 19.42
CA TYR A 156 -12.31 0.16 18.44
C TYR A 156 -11.23 -0.77 18.97
N PRO A 157 -11.44 -1.47 20.07
CA PRO A 157 -10.39 -2.25 20.73
C PRO A 157 -9.85 -3.39 19.87
N PHE A 158 -10.62 -3.88 18.89
CA PHE A 158 -10.19 -4.96 18.00
C PHE A 158 -9.51 -4.48 16.71
N LEU A 159 -9.56 -3.19 16.40
CA LEU A 159 -8.98 -2.61 15.19
C LEU A 159 -7.62 -1.98 15.42
N LEU A 160 -7.28 -1.72 16.68
CA LEU A 160 -6.05 -1.03 17.05
C LEU A 160 -5.12 -1.98 17.81
N PRO A 161 -3.80 -1.87 17.59
CA PRO A 161 -2.83 -2.68 18.33
C PRO A 161 -3.00 -2.51 19.83
N LEU A 162 -2.95 -3.61 20.56
CA LEU A 162 -3.09 -3.64 22.02
C LEU A 162 -2.10 -2.73 22.77
N ILE A 163 -0.97 -2.38 22.16
CA ILE A 163 0.02 -1.46 22.72
C ILE A 163 -0.53 -0.05 22.99
N HIS A 164 -1.54 0.38 22.26
CA HIS A 164 -2.19 1.68 22.48
C HIS A 164 -3.26 1.65 23.58
N ILE A 165 -3.58 0.47 24.10
CA ILE A 165 -4.56 0.31 25.19
C ILE A 165 -3.85 0.39 26.55
N SER A 166 -2.56 0.14 26.60
CA SER A 166 -1.76 0.07 27.83
C SER A 166 -1.01 1.36 28.18
N GLU A 167 -1.01 2.38 27.32
CA GLU A 167 -0.44 3.67 27.65
C GLU A 167 -1.52 4.59 28.24
N PRO A 168 -1.45 4.96 29.53
CA PRO A 168 -2.30 6.01 30.08
C PRO A 168 -1.91 7.34 29.43
N THR A 169 -2.84 7.94 28.74
CA THR A 169 -2.75 9.32 28.29
C THR A 169 -2.90 10.31 29.44
#